data_d944b00e1f1af002fd9479517478341a
#
_entry.id   d944b00e1f1af002fd9479517478341a
#
_cell.length_a   1.000
_cell.length_b   1.000
_cell.length_c   1.000
_cell.angle_alpha   90.00
_cell.angle_beta   90.00
_cell.angle_gamma   90.00
#
_symmetry.space_group_name_H-M   'P 1'
#
loop_
_entity.id
_entity.type
_entity.pdbx_description
1 polymer ?
#
loop_
_entity_poly.entity_id
_entity_poly.type
_entity_poly.pdbx_seq_one_letter_code
_entity_poly.pdbx_strand_id
1 'polypeptide(L)'
;MKKLISIFILSLLFINTKADTHYINSGNFYYSPSSLTVDVNDTVVWLNVQGFHNVNFDISSTTGNSFGNPVSFISSPTGADTMYIHKFTVPGYYEYDCSVGSHAASGMIGNITVNAITDGNGVANGTSLT
;
A
#
# COMPACT_ATOMS: atom_id res chain seq x y z
N MET A 1 16.60 -46.85 37.27
CA MET A 1 16.13 -46.41 35.94
C MET A 1 16.09 -44.87 35.91
N LYS A 2 17.02 -44.27 35.22
CA LYS A 2 17.04 -42.80 35.05
C LYS A 2 16.08 -42.44 33.92
N LYS A 3 14.98 -41.72 34.21
CA LYS A 3 14.10 -41.17 33.20
C LYS A 3 14.79 -39.93 32.58
N LEU A 4 15.18 -40.05 31.33
CA LEU A 4 15.61 -38.90 30.52
C LEU A 4 14.38 -38.05 30.21
N ILE A 5 14.29 -36.90 30.87
CA ILE A 5 13.30 -35.88 30.50
C ILE A 5 13.92 -35.12 29.32
N SER A 6 13.45 -35.42 28.10
CA SER A 6 13.80 -34.67 26.92
C SER A 6 13.07 -33.31 26.99
N ILE A 7 13.81 -32.24 27.32
CA ILE A 7 13.28 -30.88 27.27
C ILE A 7 13.30 -30.46 25.79
N PHE A 8 12.13 -30.47 25.16
CA PHE A 8 11.94 -29.94 23.82
C PHE A 8 11.93 -28.39 23.94
N ILE A 9 13.08 -27.75 23.69
CA ILE A 9 13.15 -26.31 23.63
C ILE A 9 12.53 -25.90 22.27
N LEU A 10 11.25 -25.48 22.29
CA LEU A 10 10.60 -24.87 21.15
C LEU A 10 11.22 -23.48 20.96
N SER A 11 12.18 -23.36 20.04
CA SER A 11 12.73 -22.08 19.62
C SER A 11 11.65 -21.31 18.86
N LEU A 12 11.03 -20.35 19.54
CA LEU A 12 10.08 -19.42 18.92
C LEU A 12 10.90 -18.43 18.08
N LEU A 13 10.97 -18.67 16.78
CA LEU A 13 11.53 -17.71 15.81
C LEU A 13 10.56 -16.51 15.73
N PHE A 14 10.88 -15.42 16.42
CA PHE A 14 10.21 -14.16 16.20
C PHE A 14 10.67 -13.59 14.86
N ILE A 15 9.83 -13.70 13.82
CA ILE A 15 10.03 -12.96 12.58
C ILE A 15 9.66 -11.50 12.89
N ASN A 16 10.67 -10.68 13.11
CA ASN A 16 10.49 -9.23 13.17
C ASN A 16 10.19 -8.72 11.76
N THR A 17 8.91 -8.64 11.40
CA THR A 17 8.48 -7.92 10.22
C THR A 17 8.50 -6.43 10.54
N LYS A 18 9.50 -5.72 10.00
CA LYS A 18 9.60 -4.27 10.12
C LYS A 18 8.65 -3.63 9.12
N ALA A 19 7.71 -2.80 9.60
CA ALA A 19 6.90 -1.94 8.74
C ALA A 19 7.73 -0.74 8.28
N ASP A 20 7.82 -0.52 6.96
CA ASP A 20 8.56 0.57 6.36
C ASP A 20 7.63 1.71 5.93
N THR A 21 8.20 2.90 5.75
CA THR A 21 7.50 4.07 5.22
C THR A 21 8.10 4.43 3.87
N HIS A 22 7.23 4.58 2.87
CA HIS A 22 7.57 4.92 1.50
C HIS A 22 6.99 6.28 1.14
N TYR A 23 7.62 6.99 0.22
CA TYR A 23 7.23 8.33 -0.19
C TYR A 23 6.97 8.41 -1.69
N ILE A 24 5.88 9.08 -2.06
CA ILE A 24 5.53 9.38 -3.44
C ILE A 24 5.39 10.90 -3.56
N ASN A 25 6.14 11.50 -4.46
CA ASN A 25 6.01 12.91 -4.79
C ASN A 25 4.87 13.12 -5.79
N SER A 26 4.07 14.14 -5.57
CA SER A 26 2.93 14.52 -6.40
C SER A 26 3.18 15.91 -6.96
N GLY A 27 3.25 16.03 -8.26
CA GLY A 27 3.41 17.31 -8.98
C GLY A 27 2.39 17.43 -10.11
N ASN A 28 2.53 18.46 -10.95
CA ASN A 28 1.63 18.68 -12.09
C ASN A 28 1.93 17.68 -13.20
N PHE A 29 1.20 16.87 -13.27
CA PHE A 29 0.24 15.79 -13.48
C PHE A 29 0.95 14.45 -13.36
N TYR A 30 1.66 14.22 -12.29
CA TYR A 30 2.40 12.96 -12.05
C TYR A 30 2.43 12.55 -10.58
N TYR A 31 2.60 11.27 -10.36
CA TYR A 31 3.11 10.68 -9.12
C TYR A 31 4.50 10.07 -9.39
N SER A 32 5.46 10.29 -8.50
CA SER A 32 6.81 9.75 -8.65
C SER A 32 7.32 9.15 -7.34
N PRO A 33 7.61 7.85 -7.32
CA PRO A 33 7.44 6.88 -8.39
C PRO A 33 5.96 6.66 -8.74
N SER A 34 5.66 6.37 -10.01
CA SER A 34 4.29 6.05 -10.44
C SER A 34 3.91 4.59 -10.18
N SER A 35 4.88 3.72 -10.03
CA SER A 35 4.71 2.32 -9.60
C SER A 35 5.55 2.06 -8.37
N LEU A 36 4.94 1.51 -7.33
CA LEU A 36 5.59 1.23 -6.06
C LEU A 36 5.21 -0.19 -5.59
N THR A 37 6.20 -0.92 -5.08
CA THR A 37 5.96 -2.19 -4.40
C THR A 37 6.28 -2.03 -2.93
N VAL A 38 5.34 -2.43 -2.09
CA VAL A 38 5.43 -2.37 -0.62
C VAL A 38 4.99 -3.70 -0.03
N ASP A 39 5.23 -3.90 1.26
CA ASP A 39 4.74 -5.05 1.99
C ASP A 39 3.50 -4.68 2.83
N VAL A 40 2.71 -5.69 3.15
CA VAL A 40 1.57 -5.52 4.08
C VAL A 40 2.06 -4.88 5.38
N ASN A 41 1.32 -3.91 5.89
CA ASN A 41 1.61 -3.03 7.03
C ASN A 41 2.60 -1.89 6.77
N ASP A 42 3.15 -1.78 5.58
CA ASP A 42 3.90 -0.58 5.21
C ASP A 42 2.97 0.63 5.07
N THR A 43 3.54 1.80 5.27
CA THR A 43 2.86 3.09 5.12
C THR A 43 3.38 3.81 3.88
N VAL A 44 2.49 4.38 3.10
CA VAL A 44 2.82 5.26 1.98
C VAL A 44 2.39 6.68 2.29
N VAL A 45 3.28 7.62 2.05
CA VAL A 45 3.08 9.06 2.26
C VAL A 45 3.16 9.75 0.90
N TRP A 46 2.08 10.42 0.50
CA TRP A 46 2.08 11.28 -0.68
C TRP A 46 2.43 12.70 -0.28
N LEU A 47 3.52 13.19 -0.85
CA LEU A 47 4.01 14.56 -0.65
C LEU A 47 3.61 15.42 -1.85
N ASN A 48 3.10 16.61 -1.58
CA ASN A 48 2.81 17.59 -2.61
C ASN A 48 4.06 18.44 -2.87
N VAL A 49 4.61 18.34 -4.05
CA VAL A 49 5.75 19.16 -4.47
C VAL A 49 5.30 20.32 -5.35
N GLN A 50 4.10 20.25 -5.91
CA GLN A 50 3.52 21.32 -6.75
C GLN A 50 2.03 21.06 -7.00
N GLY A 51 1.20 22.09 -6.85
CA GLY A 51 -0.18 22.07 -7.28
C GLY A 51 -1.19 21.68 -6.20
N PHE A 52 -2.36 21.26 -6.66
CA PHE A 52 -3.52 20.90 -5.84
C PHE A 52 -4.04 19.54 -6.30
N HIS A 53 -3.92 18.51 -5.45
CA HIS A 53 -4.10 17.13 -5.84
C HIS A 53 -4.77 16.31 -4.74
N ASN A 54 -5.20 15.09 -5.08
CA ASN A 54 -5.60 14.05 -4.14
C ASN A 54 -5.08 12.68 -4.60
N VAL A 55 -5.36 11.65 -3.82
CA VAL A 55 -5.19 10.25 -4.21
C VAL A 55 -6.56 9.58 -4.18
N ASN A 56 -6.95 8.99 -5.31
CA ASN A 56 -8.24 8.37 -5.53
C ASN A 56 -8.05 6.90 -5.90
N PHE A 57 -8.38 6.00 -4.99
CA PHE A 57 -8.30 4.54 -5.14
C PHE A 57 -9.67 3.90 -5.35
N ASP A 58 -10.69 4.68 -5.70
CA ASP A 58 -12.09 4.23 -5.79
C ASP A 58 -12.55 4.10 -7.24
N ILE A 59 -12.95 5.19 -7.85
CA ILE A 59 -13.48 5.22 -9.23
C ILE A 59 -12.49 5.93 -10.13
N SER A 60 -12.08 5.27 -11.21
CA SER A 60 -11.19 5.86 -12.20
C SER A 60 -11.79 7.14 -12.78
N SER A 61 -11.05 8.24 -12.67
CA SER A 61 -11.47 9.55 -13.19
C SER A 61 -11.48 9.60 -14.73
N THR A 62 -10.82 8.65 -15.40
CA THR A 62 -10.78 8.57 -16.86
C THR A 62 -11.85 7.66 -17.44
N THR A 63 -12.25 6.59 -16.74
CA THR A 63 -13.21 5.61 -17.24
C THR A 63 -14.58 5.69 -16.57
N GLY A 64 -14.65 6.24 -15.35
CA GLY A 64 -15.86 6.22 -14.53
C GLY A 64 -16.18 4.86 -13.89
N ASN A 65 -15.33 3.86 -14.08
CA ASN A 65 -15.48 2.54 -13.48
C ASN A 65 -14.65 2.41 -12.21
N SER A 66 -15.08 1.55 -11.28
CA SER A 66 -14.27 1.19 -10.12
C SER A 66 -12.93 0.63 -10.57
N PHE A 67 -11.85 0.98 -9.86
CA PHE A 67 -10.55 0.34 -10.06
C PHE A 67 -10.56 -1.15 -9.67
N GLY A 68 -11.54 -1.59 -8.87
CA GLY A 68 -11.60 -2.96 -8.39
C GLY A 68 -10.48 -3.29 -7.38
N ASN A 69 -9.97 -2.30 -6.68
CA ASN A 69 -8.92 -2.46 -5.69
C ASN A 69 -9.37 -3.34 -4.52
N PRO A 70 -8.45 -4.05 -3.83
CA PRO A 70 -8.78 -4.82 -2.63
C PRO A 70 -9.47 -3.98 -1.55
N VAL A 71 -9.09 -2.71 -1.42
CA VAL A 71 -9.74 -1.70 -0.58
C VAL A 71 -9.87 -0.40 -1.38
N SER A 72 -11.05 0.21 -1.35
CA SER A 72 -11.31 1.50 -2.00
C SER A 72 -11.27 2.63 -0.98
N PHE A 73 -10.60 3.72 -1.34
CA PHE A 73 -10.56 4.95 -0.56
C PHE A 73 -10.21 6.15 -1.45
N ILE A 74 -10.51 7.34 -0.97
CA ILE A 74 -10.21 8.60 -1.64
C ILE A 74 -9.85 9.66 -0.62
N SER A 75 -8.80 10.42 -0.87
CA SER A 75 -8.44 11.57 -0.04
C SER A 75 -9.12 12.85 -0.53
N SER A 76 -9.26 13.83 0.36
CA SER A 76 -9.69 15.17 -0.03
C SER A 76 -8.58 15.87 -0.81
N PRO A 77 -8.92 16.63 -1.89
CA PRO A 77 -7.94 17.46 -2.59
C PRO A 77 -7.30 18.49 -1.66
N THR A 78 -5.99 18.69 -1.82
CA THR A 78 -5.23 19.62 -0.98
C THR A 78 -3.98 20.15 -1.69
N GLY A 79 -3.52 21.32 -1.27
CA GLY A 79 -2.21 21.87 -1.62
C GLY A 79 -1.20 21.76 -0.48
N ALA A 80 -1.54 21.06 0.61
CA ALA A 80 -0.64 20.88 1.76
C ALA A 80 0.56 20.01 1.40
N ASP A 81 1.71 20.23 2.05
CA ASP A 81 2.95 19.51 1.80
C ASP A 81 2.81 17.99 1.95
N THR A 82 2.08 17.54 2.97
CA THR A 82 1.66 16.15 3.10
C THR A 82 0.22 16.03 2.64
N MET A 83 0.02 15.36 1.50
CA MET A 83 -1.32 15.20 0.92
C MET A 83 -2.13 14.12 1.61
N TYR A 84 -1.50 12.98 1.81
CA TYR A 84 -2.19 11.81 2.34
C TYR A 84 -1.20 10.80 2.91
N ILE A 85 -1.64 10.05 3.91
CA ILE A 85 -0.88 8.96 4.54
C ILE A 85 -1.80 7.75 4.62
N HIS A 86 -1.34 6.61 4.10
CA HIS A 86 -2.11 5.38 4.13
C HIS A 86 -1.24 4.18 4.50
N LYS A 87 -1.72 3.38 5.45
CA LYS A 87 -1.14 2.08 5.81
C LYS A 87 -1.86 0.99 5.05
N PHE A 88 -1.13 0.23 4.23
CA PHE A 88 -1.68 -0.87 3.45
C PHE A 88 -1.72 -2.15 4.29
N THR A 89 -2.91 -2.62 4.62
CA THR A 89 -3.13 -3.82 5.45
C THR A 89 -3.64 -5.02 4.67
N VAL A 90 -4.07 -4.82 3.43
CA VAL A 90 -4.60 -5.87 2.55
C VAL A 90 -3.70 -6.02 1.34
N PRO A 91 -3.10 -7.20 1.11
CA PRO A 91 -2.26 -7.43 -0.05
C PRO A 91 -3.05 -7.40 -1.36
N GLY A 92 -2.36 -7.09 -2.45
CA GLY A 92 -2.93 -7.06 -3.79
C GLY A 92 -2.38 -5.94 -4.65
N TYR A 93 -2.94 -5.80 -5.83
CA TYR A 93 -2.61 -4.75 -6.78
C TYR A 93 -3.65 -3.63 -6.69
N TYR A 94 -3.16 -2.41 -6.56
CA TYR A 94 -3.97 -1.20 -6.43
C TYR A 94 -3.64 -0.23 -7.55
N GLU A 95 -4.67 0.32 -8.17
CA GLU A 95 -4.57 1.43 -9.10
C GLU A 95 -5.17 2.69 -8.49
N TYR A 96 -4.64 3.86 -8.83
CA TYR A 96 -5.16 5.13 -8.36
C TYR A 96 -4.87 6.25 -9.34
N ASP A 97 -5.60 7.34 -9.18
CA ASP A 97 -5.41 8.56 -9.94
C ASP A 97 -5.60 9.82 -9.07
N CYS A 98 -5.42 10.97 -9.68
CA CYS A 98 -5.86 12.25 -9.12
C CYS A 98 -7.22 12.61 -9.72
N SER A 99 -8.25 12.73 -8.88
CA SER A 99 -9.60 13.03 -9.32
C SER A 99 -9.89 14.53 -9.52
N VAL A 100 -8.87 15.38 -9.35
CA VAL A 100 -9.00 16.82 -9.56
C VAL A 100 -9.03 17.15 -11.05
N GLY A 101 -10.12 17.72 -11.53
CA GLY A 101 -10.25 18.19 -12.92
C GLY A 101 -9.83 17.14 -13.96
N SER A 102 -8.96 17.50 -14.88
CA SER A 102 -8.43 16.64 -15.94
C SER A 102 -7.04 16.04 -15.62
N HIS A 103 -6.64 16.04 -14.35
CA HIS A 103 -5.29 15.60 -13.95
C HIS A 103 -5.00 14.16 -14.34
N ALA A 104 -5.94 13.23 -14.09
CA ALA A 104 -5.78 11.83 -14.48
C ALA A 104 -5.66 11.66 -15.99
N ALA A 105 -6.49 12.35 -16.78
CA ALA A 105 -6.43 12.36 -18.25
C ALA A 105 -5.10 12.93 -18.77
N SER A 106 -4.45 13.79 -18.00
CA SER A 106 -3.13 14.36 -18.29
C SER A 106 -1.97 13.48 -17.83
N GLY A 107 -2.24 12.28 -17.29
CA GLY A 107 -1.23 11.31 -16.91
C GLY A 107 -0.99 11.15 -15.41
N MET A 108 -1.77 11.81 -14.54
CA MET A 108 -1.61 11.70 -13.09
C MET A 108 -2.28 10.45 -12.54
N ILE A 109 -1.62 9.33 -12.78
CA ILE A 109 -2.03 7.96 -12.41
C ILE A 109 -0.87 7.23 -11.74
N GLY A 110 -1.18 6.25 -10.93
CA GLY A 110 -0.18 5.40 -10.27
C GLY A 110 -0.73 4.03 -9.92
N ASN A 111 0.18 3.18 -9.46
CA ASN A 111 -0.18 1.87 -8.93
C ASN A 111 0.72 1.48 -7.77
N ILE A 112 0.19 0.63 -6.89
CA ILE A 112 0.90 0.06 -5.76
C ILE A 112 0.64 -1.44 -5.72
N THR A 113 1.71 -2.22 -5.65
CA THR A 113 1.65 -3.65 -5.37
C THR A 113 1.96 -3.86 -3.90
N VAL A 114 1.03 -4.45 -3.16
CA VAL A 114 1.20 -4.78 -1.74
C VAL A 114 1.43 -6.28 -1.63
N ASN A 115 2.64 -6.67 -1.26
CA ASN A 115 2.99 -8.07 -1.05
C ASN A 115 2.44 -8.57 0.26
N ALA A 116 1.92 -9.81 0.27
CA ALA A 116 1.65 -10.51 1.50
C ALA A 116 2.95 -10.83 2.25
N ILE A 117 2.92 -10.77 3.58
CA ILE A 117 4.01 -11.31 4.40
C ILE A 117 3.95 -12.83 4.28
N THR A 118 5.01 -13.44 3.77
CA THR A 118 5.17 -14.88 3.79
C THR A 118 5.95 -15.27 5.05
N ASP A 119 5.48 -16.28 5.77
CA ASP A 119 6.35 -16.99 6.70
C ASP A 119 7.48 -17.68 5.90
N GLY A 120 8.54 -18.09 6.55
CA GLY A 120 9.67 -18.76 5.91
C GLY A 120 9.32 -20.05 5.13
N ASN A 121 8.06 -20.48 5.14
CA ASN A 121 7.51 -21.63 4.44
C ASN A 121 6.74 -21.25 3.16
N GLY A 122 6.71 -19.98 2.78
CA GLY A 122 6.02 -19.50 1.58
C GLY A 122 4.49 -19.43 1.71
N VAL A 123 3.97 -19.55 2.93
CA VAL A 123 2.53 -19.38 3.21
C VAL A 123 2.25 -17.92 3.55
N ALA A 124 1.30 -17.30 2.85
CA ALA A 124 0.90 -15.94 3.15
C ALA A 124 0.29 -15.86 4.55
N ASN A 125 0.95 -15.08 5.42
CA ASN A 125 0.46 -14.84 6.78
C ASN A 125 -0.72 -13.85 6.71
N GLY A 126 -1.90 -14.28 7.15
CA GLY A 126 -3.11 -13.44 7.19
C GLY A 126 -4.26 -13.89 6.29
N THR A 127 -4.12 -14.98 5.53
CA THR A 127 -5.28 -15.66 4.94
C THR A 127 -5.97 -16.47 6.03
N SER A 128 -7.06 -15.95 6.59
CA SER A 128 -8.02 -16.78 7.31
C SER A 128 -8.60 -17.78 6.32
N LEU A 129 -8.22 -19.04 6.44
CA LEU A 129 -8.92 -20.14 5.78
C LEU A 129 -10.24 -20.35 6.54
N THR A 130 -11.30 -19.72 6.06
CA THR A 130 -12.67 -20.07 6.43
C THR A 130 -13.20 -21.13 5.50
#